data_ca2343efdda00bfec79fb17c8b7bda5b
#
_entry.id   ca2343efdda00bfec79fb17c8b7bda5b
#
_cell.length_a   1.000
_cell.length_b   1.000
_cell.length_c   1.000
_cell.angle_alpha   90.00
_cell.angle_beta   90.00
_cell.angle_gamma   90.00
#
_symmetry.space_group_name_H-M   'P 1'
#
loop_
_entity.id
_entity.type
_entity.pdbx_description
1 polymer ?
#
loop_
_entity_poly.entity_id
_entity_poly.type
_entity_poly.pdbx_seq_one_letter_code
_entity_poly.pdbx_strand_id
1 'polypeptide(L)'
;MQNDEDRAEALKREILEKTAEYWRLAHASRQKTPFMPGQSRVNYAGRVFDERELVNLVDASLEFWLTYGHWNRDFEQGLADYLGVRSALFVNSGSSANLLAFATLTSPQLGERRIRRGDEVITVAAAFPTTIAPMVQHGAVPVLVDVELATANIDVARLEDAWSPKTKAVMLAHTLGNPFDVAAVKAFCERHGLWLVEDNCDALGAKFAGRFTGTWGDIGTSSFYPAHHLTTGEGGAVYTDNPLLRKIALSIRDWGRDCWCESGRDNTCGCRFTRQFGSLPIGYDHKYVYSHFGYNLKATDLQAAIGCAQLEKLPSFVERRQANYRRLRDGLADLPQLHLMEKLPAAEPSWFGLLMRVDPAAGFTRNDLAQHLESHLIQTRNLFAGNILRHPCFESLQEGVDYRVVGTLENTEAIMNDALWVGLYPGMDEARLDYMVATIRDFCGKAGSAK
;
A
#
# COMPACT_ATOMS: atom_id res chain seq x y z
N MET A 1 -42.99 -2.01 21.25
CA MET A 1 -41.98 -1.23 20.53
C MET A 1 -40.82 -0.78 21.46
N GLN A 2 -41.01 0.15 22.40
CA GLN A 2 -39.90 0.59 23.29
C GLN A 2 -39.27 -0.57 24.09
N ASN A 3 -40.04 -1.51 24.60
CA ASN A 3 -39.55 -2.68 25.32
C ASN A 3 -38.78 -3.67 24.43
N ASP A 4 -39.14 -3.77 23.15
CA ASP A 4 -38.43 -4.64 22.19
C ASP A 4 -37.13 -4.01 21.73
N GLU A 5 -37.06 -2.68 21.57
CA GLU A 5 -35.85 -1.93 21.27
C GLU A 5 -34.84 -2.02 22.43
N ASP A 6 -35.28 -1.79 23.67
CA ASP A 6 -34.43 -1.91 24.86
C ASP A 6 -33.88 -3.34 25.03
N ARG A 7 -34.72 -4.35 24.72
CA ARG A 7 -34.30 -5.76 24.75
C ARG A 7 -33.31 -6.10 23.64
N ALA A 8 -33.50 -5.57 22.45
CA ALA A 8 -32.56 -5.76 21.33
C ALA A 8 -31.20 -5.17 21.65
N GLU A 9 -31.16 -3.96 22.21
CA GLU A 9 -29.89 -3.31 22.64
C GLU A 9 -29.19 -4.09 23.77
N ALA A 10 -29.96 -4.63 24.73
CA ALA A 10 -29.38 -5.47 25.78
C ALA A 10 -28.80 -6.76 25.20
N LEU A 11 -29.49 -7.39 24.26
CA LEU A 11 -29.03 -8.60 23.58
C LEU A 11 -27.79 -8.31 22.70
N LYS A 12 -27.77 -7.19 21.98
CA LYS A 12 -26.59 -6.74 21.22
C LYS A 12 -25.36 -6.64 22.12
N ARG A 13 -25.49 -5.98 23.27
CA ARG A 13 -24.38 -5.87 24.24
C ARG A 13 -23.89 -7.25 24.72
N GLU A 14 -24.81 -8.16 25.05
CA GLU A 14 -24.45 -9.53 25.46
C GLU A 14 -23.70 -10.26 24.34
N ILE A 15 -24.11 -10.16 23.09
CA ILE A 15 -23.45 -10.78 21.93
C ILE A 15 -22.02 -10.23 21.79
N LEU A 16 -21.82 -8.91 21.91
CA LEU A 16 -20.51 -8.28 21.81
C LEU A 16 -19.58 -8.69 22.96
N GLU A 17 -20.10 -8.77 24.19
CA GLU A 17 -19.36 -9.29 25.36
C GLU A 17 -18.95 -10.76 25.17
N LYS A 18 -19.86 -11.61 24.66
CA LYS A 18 -19.57 -13.01 24.33
C LYS A 18 -18.56 -13.14 23.21
N THR A 19 -18.56 -12.23 22.23
CA THR A 19 -17.56 -12.18 21.17
C THR A 19 -16.17 -11.88 21.73
N ALA A 20 -16.04 -10.92 22.65
CA ALA A 20 -14.78 -10.62 23.33
C ALA A 20 -14.33 -11.81 24.21
N GLU A 21 -15.25 -12.46 24.93
CA GLU A 21 -14.96 -13.68 25.70
C GLU A 21 -14.44 -14.80 24.79
N TYR A 22 -15.10 -15.06 23.67
CA TYR A 22 -14.66 -16.05 22.67
C TYR A 22 -13.24 -15.78 22.17
N TRP A 23 -12.92 -14.52 21.86
CA TRP A 23 -11.55 -14.17 21.45
C TRP A 23 -10.52 -14.52 22.52
N ARG A 24 -10.77 -14.16 23.79
CA ARG A 24 -9.88 -14.47 24.91
C ARG A 24 -9.63 -15.98 25.06
N LEU A 25 -10.65 -16.79 24.85
CA LEU A 25 -10.56 -18.25 24.97
C LEU A 25 -9.92 -18.90 23.72
N ALA A 26 -10.32 -18.48 22.52
CA ALA A 26 -9.96 -19.15 21.28
C ALA A 26 -8.67 -18.62 20.63
N HIS A 27 -8.37 -17.33 20.75
CA HIS A 27 -7.28 -16.66 20.05
C HIS A 27 -6.13 -16.24 20.96
N ALA A 28 -6.40 -15.66 22.12
CA ALA A 28 -5.34 -15.16 23.00
C ALA A 28 -4.37 -16.26 23.47
N SER A 29 -4.87 -17.48 23.70
CA SER A 29 -4.04 -18.64 24.08
C SER A 29 -3.11 -19.08 22.92
N ARG A 30 -3.60 -19.02 21.67
CA ARG A 30 -2.81 -19.40 20.49
C ARG A 30 -1.72 -18.39 20.20
N GLN A 31 -1.96 -17.10 20.45
CA GLN A 31 -0.93 -16.06 20.31
C GLN A 31 0.23 -16.22 21.30
N LYS A 32 0.00 -16.90 22.44
CA LYS A 32 1.02 -17.20 23.47
C LYS A 32 1.79 -18.49 23.22
N THR A 33 1.50 -19.22 22.13
CA THR A 33 2.24 -20.46 21.82
C THR A 33 3.72 -20.15 21.63
N PRO A 34 4.63 -20.78 22.41
CA PRO A 34 6.05 -20.52 22.30
C PRO A 34 6.58 -20.87 20.91
N PHE A 35 7.49 -20.07 20.42
CA PHE A 35 8.22 -20.38 19.20
C PHE A 35 9.23 -21.51 19.45
N MET A 36 9.23 -22.51 18.57
CA MET A 36 10.17 -23.64 18.62
C MET A 36 11.05 -23.61 17.36
N PRO A 37 12.36 -23.27 17.47
CA PRO A 37 13.29 -23.25 16.35
C PRO A 37 13.25 -24.56 15.54
N GLY A 38 13.19 -24.45 14.20
CA GLY A 38 13.12 -25.60 13.28
C GLY A 38 11.79 -26.36 13.26
N GLN A 39 10.81 -26.00 14.10
CA GLN A 39 9.48 -26.62 14.13
C GLN A 39 8.37 -25.60 13.86
N SER A 40 8.48 -24.40 14.41
CA SER A 40 7.53 -23.33 14.18
C SER A 40 7.91 -22.53 12.93
N ARG A 41 6.91 -22.24 12.06
CA ARG A 41 7.13 -21.40 10.88
C ARG A 41 7.36 -19.94 11.26
N VAL A 42 8.31 -19.30 10.61
CA VAL A 42 8.52 -17.85 10.59
C VAL A 42 7.90 -17.30 9.31
N ASN A 43 6.70 -16.73 9.43
CA ASN A 43 5.98 -16.17 8.30
C ASN A 43 6.56 -14.79 7.92
N TYR A 44 6.53 -14.44 6.62
CA TYR A 44 6.94 -13.10 6.16
C TYR A 44 5.97 -12.00 6.61
N ALA A 45 4.72 -12.35 6.87
CA ALA A 45 3.66 -11.46 7.36
C ALA A 45 2.66 -12.23 8.21
N GLY A 46 1.90 -11.52 9.05
CA GLY A 46 0.88 -12.12 9.89
C GLY A 46 -0.03 -11.07 10.51
N ARG A 47 -1.24 -11.49 10.83
CA ARG A 47 -2.24 -10.63 11.45
C ARG A 47 -1.91 -10.43 12.93
N VAL A 48 -1.97 -9.19 13.39
CA VAL A 48 -1.94 -8.83 14.80
C VAL A 48 -3.27 -8.17 15.14
N PHE A 49 -4.04 -8.79 16.01
CA PHE A 49 -5.38 -8.36 16.38
C PHE A 49 -5.73 -8.79 17.80
N ASP A 50 -6.67 -8.10 18.41
CA ASP A 50 -7.27 -8.46 19.70
C ASP A 50 -8.79 -8.64 19.56
N GLU A 51 -9.53 -8.58 20.65
CA GLU A 51 -10.99 -8.74 20.63
C GLU A 51 -11.71 -7.61 19.87
N ARG A 52 -11.12 -6.43 19.76
CA ARG A 52 -11.78 -5.24 19.20
C ARG A 52 -12.13 -5.40 17.74
N GLU A 53 -11.27 -6.01 16.93
CA GLU A 53 -11.56 -6.28 15.51
C GLU A 53 -12.75 -7.21 15.35
N LEU A 54 -12.85 -8.25 16.20
CA LEU A 54 -13.98 -9.19 16.17
C LEU A 54 -15.28 -8.54 16.68
N VAL A 55 -15.18 -7.76 17.77
CA VAL A 55 -16.33 -7.04 18.33
C VAL A 55 -16.89 -6.05 17.32
N ASN A 56 -16.04 -5.21 16.70
CA ASN A 56 -16.48 -4.26 15.69
C ASN A 56 -17.10 -4.96 14.46
N LEU A 57 -16.49 -6.08 14.01
CA LEU A 57 -17.02 -6.85 12.88
C LEU A 57 -18.40 -7.42 13.19
N VAL A 58 -18.61 -7.96 14.40
CA VAL A 58 -19.91 -8.49 14.83
C VAL A 58 -20.91 -7.36 14.98
N ASP A 59 -20.51 -6.21 15.53
CA ASP A 59 -21.37 -5.03 15.65
C ASP A 59 -21.86 -4.57 14.27
N ALA A 60 -20.96 -4.37 13.32
CA ALA A 60 -21.32 -4.04 11.94
C ALA A 60 -22.21 -5.10 11.29
N SER A 61 -22.01 -6.40 11.63
CA SER A 61 -22.85 -7.50 11.14
C SER A 61 -24.26 -7.44 11.70
N LEU A 62 -24.44 -7.06 12.96
CA LEU A 62 -25.74 -6.92 13.60
C LEU A 62 -26.54 -5.72 13.06
N GLU A 63 -25.86 -4.64 12.67
CA GLU A 63 -26.48 -3.50 11.99
C GLU A 63 -26.94 -3.85 10.57
N PHE A 64 -26.31 -4.83 9.95
CA PHE A 64 -26.61 -5.35 8.62
C PHE A 64 -26.61 -4.29 7.51
N TRP A 65 -25.81 -3.22 7.67
CA TRP A 65 -25.56 -2.26 6.62
C TRP A 65 -24.37 -2.72 5.79
N LEU A 66 -24.63 -3.34 4.64
CA LEU A 66 -23.67 -4.15 3.89
C LEU A 66 -22.84 -3.38 2.86
N THR A 67 -22.96 -2.06 2.75
CA THR A 67 -22.22 -1.21 1.83
C THR A 67 -21.53 -0.08 2.59
N TYR A 68 -21.22 1.02 1.93
CA TYR A 68 -20.63 2.20 2.55
C TYR A 68 -21.59 2.81 3.58
N GLY A 69 -21.21 2.84 4.85
CA GLY A 69 -22.02 3.33 5.97
C GLY A 69 -21.18 4.15 6.96
N HIS A 70 -21.53 4.07 8.26
CA HIS A 70 -20.84 4.87 9.28
C HIS A 70 -19.42 4.37 9.58
N TRP A 71 -19.19 3.03 9.59
CA TRP A 71 -17.86 2.48 9.80
C TRP A 71 -16.87 2.94 8.72
N ASN A 72 -17.34 3.04 7.46
CA ASN A 72 -16.51 3.60 6.39
C ASN A 72 -16.15 5.07 6.66
N ARG A 73 -17.12 5.90 7.10
CA ARG A 73 -16.86 7.31 7.43
C ARG A 73 -15.86 7.44 8.58
N ASP A 74 -16.04 6.66 9.62
CA ASP A 74 -15.21 6.69 10.83
C ASP A 74 -13.78 6.26 10.48
N PHE A 75 -13.63 5.23 9.66
CA PHE A 75 -12.31 4.79 9.18
C PHE A 75 -11.65 5.81 8.25
N GLU A 76 -12.39 6.37 7.27
CA GLU A 76 -11.90 7.42 6.38
C GLU A 76 -11.45 8.66 7.16
N GLN A 77 -12.25 9.10 8.14
CA GLN A 77 -11.90 10.25 8.99
C GLN A 77 -10.70 9.94 9.87
N GLY A 78 -10.69 8.80 10.56
CA GLY A 78 -9.57 8.40 11.41
C GLY A 78 -8.25 8.28 10.65
N LEU A 79 -8.28 7.74 9.42
CA LEU A 79 -7.10 7.66 8.56
C LEU A 79 -6.64 9.04 8.10
N ALA A 80 -7.57 9.93 7.74
CA ALA A 80 -7.25 11.30 7.35
C ALA A 80 -6.62 12.08 8.53
N ASP A 81 -7.18 11.94 9.72
CA ASP A 81 -6.66 12.56 10.96
C ASP A 81 -5.25 12.03 11.31
N TYR A 82 -5.04 10.71 11.20
CA TYR A 82 -3.74 10.09 11.45
C TYR A 82 -2.65 10.61 10.51
N LEU A 83 -2.96 10.73 9.21
CA LEU A 83 -2.03 11.21 8.20
C LEU A 83 -1.90 12.75 8.16
N GLY A 84 -2.83 13.48 8.78
CA GLY A 84 -2.91 14.93 8.73
C GLY A 84 -3.32 15.47 7.36
N VAL A 85 -4.16 14.74 6.62
CA VAL A 85 -4.70 15.12 5.31
C VAL A 85 -6.19 15.49 5.40
N ARG A 86 -6.68 16.28 4.43
CA ARG A 86 -8.09 16.72 4.44
C ARG A 86 -9.09 15.60 4.20
N SER A 87 -8.69 14.56 3.47
CA SER A 87 -9.63 13.50 3.10
C SER A 87 -8.94 12.20 2.75
N ALA A 88 -9.55 11.11 3.14
CA ALA A 88 -9.29 9.75 2.66
C ALA A 88 -10.58 9.17 2.08
N LEU A 89 -10.46 8.27 1.11
CA LEU A 89 -11.54 7.50 0.50
C LEU A 89 -11.19 6.02 0.60
N PHE A 90 -11.97 5.26 1.33
CA PHE A 90 -11.78 3.83 1.49
C PHE A 90 -12.24 3.08 0.23
N VAL A 91 -11.43 2.14 -0.22
CA VAL A 91 -11.66 1.29 -1.39
C VAL A 91 -11.37 -0.18 -1.08
N ASN A 92 -11.78 -1.08 -1.98
CA ASN A 92 -11.77 -2.52 -1.74
C ASN A 92 -10.40 -3.20 -1.83
N SER A 93 -9.34 -2.50 -2.27
CA SER A 93 -7.95 -3.01 -2.24
C SER A 93 -6.93 -1.89 -2.50
N GLY A 94 -5.64 -2.12 -2.17
CA GLY A 94 -4.55 -1.21 -2.55
C GLY A 94 -4.39 -1.08 -4.06
N SER A 95 -4.59 -2.16 -4.80
CA SER A 95 -4.58 -2.13 -6.27
C SER A 95 -5.67 -1.23 -6.82
N SER A 96 -6.86 -1.28 -6.25
CA SER A 96 -7.95 -0.37 -6.57
C SER A 96 -7.65 1.07 -6.17
N ALA A 97 -6.90 1.29 -5.08
CA ALA A 97 -6.44 2.62 -4.69
C ALA A 97 -5.50 3.21 -5.75
N ASN A 98 -4.52 2.44 -6.23
CA ASN A 98 -3.62 2.86 -7.31
C ASN A 98 -4.39 3.12 -8.62
N LEU A 99 -5.32 2.25 -8.98
CA LEU A 99 -6.18 2.43 -10.14
C LEU A 99 -7.02 3.72 -10.03
N LEU A 100 -7.64 3.95 -8.87
CA LEU A 100 -8.46 5.13 -8.62
C LEU A 100 -7.63 6.41 -8.63
N ALA A 101 -6.45 6.41 -8.00
CA ALA A 101 -5.53 7.54 -8.01
C ALA A 101 -5.14 7.93 -9.43
N PHE A 102 -4.74 6.94 -10.24
CA PHE A 102 -4.37 7.17 -11.63
C PHE A 102 -5.56 7.64 -12.49
N ALA A 103 -6.71 6.93 -12.41
CA ALA A 103 -7.92 7.29 -13.14
C ALA A 103 -8.41 8.70 -12.80
N THR A 104 -8.23 9.14 -11.56
CA THR A 104 -8.53 10.51 -11.13
C THR A 104 -7.77 11.54 -11.96
N LEU A 105 -6.51 11.28 -12.26
CA LEU A 105 -5.65 12.19 -13.04
C LEU A 105 -5.99 12.20 -14.53
N THR A 106 -6.80 11.26 -15.03
CA THR A 106 -7.28 11.26 -16.43
C THR A 106 -8.55 12.08 -16.64
N SER A 107 -9.16 12.59 -15.58
CA SER A 107 -10.44 13.31 -15.62
C SER A 107 -10.41 14.57 -16.51
N PRO A 108 -11.40 14.75 -17.39
CA PRO A 108 -11.55 15.99 -18.16
C PRO A 108 -11.65 17.26 -17.30
N GLN A 109 -12.11 17.14 -16.04
CA GLN A 109 -12.21 18.28 -15.11
C GLN A 109 -10.85 18.90 -14.74
N LEU A 110 -9.74 18.20 -15.01
CA LEU A 110 -8.37 18.69 -14.80
C LEU A 110 -7.83 19.54 -15.97
N GLY A 111 -8.61 19.71 -17.05
CA GLY A 111 -8.24 20.52 -18.21
C GLY A 111 -6.95 20.02 -18.87
N GLU A 112 -5.97 20.92 -19.05
CA GLU A 112 -4.69 20.58 -19.69
C GLU A 112 -3.75 19.77 -18.80
N ARG A 113 -3.98 19.72 -17.50
CA ARG A 113 -3.21 18.91 -16.57
C ARG A 113 -3.62 17.42 -16.55
N ARG A 114 -4.75 17.06 -17.19
CA ARG A 114 -5.18 15.66 -17.24
C ARG A 114 -4.16 14.77 -17.97
N ILE A 115 -4.05 13.54 -17.57
CA ILE A 115 -3.29 12.52 -18.29
C ILE A 115 -4.15 11.98 -19.44
N ARG A 116 -3.61 11.96 -20.65
CA ARG A 116 -4.24 11.44 -21.87
C ARG A 116 -3.47 10.22 -22.37
N ARG A 117 -4.08 9.45 -23.25
CA ARG A 117 -3.38 8.38 -23.97
C ARG A 117 -2.13 8.92 -24.65
N GLY A 118 -0.99 8.25 -24.47
CA GLY A 118 0.32 8.64 -25.00
C GLY A 118 1.08 9.66 -24.16
N ASP A 119 0.48 10.22 -23.08
CA ASP A 119 1.23 11.00 -22.10
C ASP A 119 2.13 10.08 -21.26
N GLU A 120 3.26 10.60 -20.81
CA GLU A 120 4.28 9.87 -20.09
C GLU A 120 4.11 9.99 -18.56
N VAL A 121 4.41 8.89 -17.85
CA VAL A 121 4.42 8.84 -16.39
C VAL A 121 5.71 8.19 -15.91
N ILE A 122 6.53 8.94 -15.17
CA ILE A 122 7.79 8.44 -14.62
C ILE A 122 7.53 7.47 -13.47
N THR A 123 8.19 6.32 -13.53
CA THR A 123 8.14 5.27 -12.51
C THR A 123 9.44 4.43 -12.54
N VAL A 124 9.48 3.30 -11.82
CA VAL A 124 10.61 2.36 -11.81
C VAL A 124 10.17 0.98 -12.31
N ALA A 125 11.12 0.21 -12.86
CA ALA A 125 10.82 -1.16 -13.30
C ALA A 125 10.81 -2.17 -12.14
N ALA A 126 11.52 -1.89 -11.03
CA ALA A 126 11.48 -2.65 -9.80
C ALA A 126 10.24 -2.29 -8.96
N ALA A 127 9.05 -2.45 -9.52
CA ALA A 127 7.79 -2.03 -8.90
C ALA A 127 6.82 -3.20 -8.68
N PHE A 128 5.85 -2.98 -7.81
CA PHE A 128 4.69 -3.86 -7.74
C PHE A 128 3.82 -3.64 -9.00
N PRO A 129 3.29 -4.69 -9.62
CA PRO A 129 2.60 -4.57 -10.91
C PRO A 129 1.46 -3.54 -10.92
N THR A 130 0.72 -3.39 -9.82
CA THR A 130 -0.43 -2.47 -9.78
C THR A 130 -0.07 -1.01 -9.55
N THR A 131 1.22 -0.68 -9.32
CA THR A 131 1.72 0.69 -9.42
C THR A 131 1.81 1.13 -10.90
N ILE A 132 2.12 0.20 -11.82
CA ILE A 132 2.31 0.46 -13.24
C ILE A 132 1.06 0.15 -14.08
N ALA A 133 0.34 -0.92 -13.74
CA ALA A 133 -0.79 -1.42 -14.54
C ALA A 133 -1.83 -0.34 -14.92
N PRO A 134 -2.22 0.60 -14.04
CA PRO A 134 -3.16 1.67 -14.41
C PRO A 134 -2.65 2.56 -15.55
N MET A 135 -1.33 2.79 -15.66
CA MET A 135 -0.75 3.58 -16.74
C MET A 135 -1.02 2.91 -18.09
N VAL A 136 -0.64 1.63 -18.19
CA VAL A 136 -0.83 0.83 -19.41
C VAL A 136 -2.31 0.68 -19.75
N GLN A 137 -3.16 0.39 -18.76
CA GLN A 137 -4.61 0.23 -18.95
C GLN A 137 -5.30 1.49 -19.48
N HIS A 138 -4.84 2.67 -19.07
CA HIS A 138 -5.34 3.97 -19.55
C HIS A 138 -4.60 4.48 -20.81
N GLY A 139 -3.61 3.71 -21.29
CA GLY A 139 -2.82 4.04 -22.49
C GLY A 139 -1.83 5.19 -22.29
N ALA A 140 -1.45 5.48 -21.05
CA ALA A 140 -0.27 6.30 -20.76
C ALA A 140 1.00 5.46 -20.93
N VAL A 141 2.13 6.11 -21.11
CA VAL A 141 3.43 5.52 -21.38
C VAL A 141 4.28 5.53 -20.10
N PRO A 142 4.48 4.38 -19.41
CA PRO A 142 5.43 4.30 -18.32
C PRO A 142 6.85 4.65 -18.77
N VAL A 143 7.49 5.59 -18.07
CA VAL A 143 8.89 5.95 -18.26
C VAL A 143 9.68 5.34 -17.12
N LEU A 144 10.43 4.29 -17.42
CA LEU A 144 11.08 3.43 -16.42
C LEU A 144 12.50 3.94 -16.13
N VAL A 145 12.72 4.33 -14.89
CA VAL A 145 14.01 4.78 -14.35
C VAL A 145 14.61 3.66 -13.50
N ASP A 146 15.94 3.56 -13.47
CA ASP A 146 16.61 2.60 -12.60
C ASP A 146 16.48 3.00 -11.12
N VAL A 147 16.83 2.08 -10.25
CA VAL A 147 16.80 2.26 -8.79
C VAL A 147 18.22 2.29 -8.23
N GLU A 148 18.38 2.83 -7.05
CA GLU A 148 19.62 2.74 -6.27
C GLU A 148 19.69 1.39 -5.56
N LEU A 149 20.80 0.68 -5.64
CA LEU A 149 20.99 -0.64 -5.00
C LEU A 149 20.86 -0.59 -3.47
N ALA A 150 21.31 0.51 -2.86
CA ALA A 150 21.32 0.64 -1.41
C ALA A 150 19.88 0.74 -0.83
N THR A 151 19.01 1.48 -1.50
CA THR A 151 17.67 1.80 -1.02
C THR A 151 16.56 1.03 -1.72
N ALA A 152 16.85 0.44 -2.89
CA ALA A 152 15.89 -0.13 -3.83
C ALA A 152 14.77 0.86 -4.26
N ASN A 153 15.00 2.15 -4.13
CA ASN A 153 14.13 3.23 -4.55
C ASN A 153 14.68 3.91 -5.81
N ILE A 154 13.85 4.74 -6.45
CA ILE A 154 14.22 5.46 -7.69
C ILE A 154 15.56 6.20 -7.54
N ASP A 155 16.42 6.14 -8.56
CA ASP A 155 17.57 7.01 -8.71
C ASP A 155 17.11 8.42 -9.11
N VAL A 156 17.00 9.31 -8.12
CA VAL A 156 16.52 10.68 -8.33
C VAL A 156 17.42 11.52 -9.24
N ALA A 157 18.68 11.14 -9.40
CA ALA A 157 19.60 11.84 -10.31
C ALA A 157 19.22 11.66 -11.79
N ARG A 158 18.43 10.64 -12.11
CA ARG A 158 17.93 10.34 -13.45
C ARG A 158 16.62 11.02 -13.82
N LEU A 159 15.99 11.76 -12.90
CA LEU A 159 14.66 12.36 -13.13
C LEU A 159 14.64 13.34 -14.30
N GLU A 160 15.69 14.17 -14.44
CA GLU A 160 15.77 15.13 -15.56
C GLU A 160 15.93 14.41 -16.91
N ASP A 161 16.65 13.28 -16.97
CA ASP A 161 16.77 12.46 -18.18
C ASP A 161 15.46 11.77 -18.53
N ALA A 162 14.61 11.53 -17.51
CA ALA A 162 13.30 10.92 -17.68
C ALA A 162 12.23 11.89 -18.21
N TRP A 163 12.42 13.17 -17.99
CA TRP A 163 11.44 14.18 -18.37
C TRP A 163 11.35 14.40 -19.88
N SER A 164 10.15 14.65 -20.37
CA SER A 164 9.85 15.13 -21.71
C SER A 164 8.62 16.05 -21.68
N PRO A 165 8.32 16.80 -22.76
CA PRO A 165 7.08 17.58 -22.86
C PRO A 165 5.79 16.75 -22.74
N LYS A 166 5.85 15.42 -22.91
CA LYS A 166 4.73 14.50 -22.74
C LYS A 166 4.57 14.03 -21.30
N THR A 167 5.55 14.26 -20.43
CA THR A 167 5.50 13.84 -19.04
C THR A 167 4.42 14.63 -18.28
N LYS A 168 3.53 13.93 -17.58
CA LYS A 168 2.42 14.52 -16.83
C LYS A 168 2.44 14.18 -15.35
N ALA A 169 3.08 13.06 -14.98
CA ALA A 169 3.10 12.60 -13.60
C ALA A 169 4.36 11.81 -13.26
N VAL A 170 4.62 11.73 -11.97
CA VAL A 170 5.49 10.74 -11.33
C VAL A 170 4.62 9.88 -10.42
N MET A 171 4.74 8.55 -10.51
CA MET A 171 4.05 7.60 -9.64
C MET A 171 5.03 6.56 -9.13
N LEU A 172 5.29 6.56 -7.83
CA LEU A 172 6.35 5.78 -7.20
C LEU A 172 5.85 5.14 -5.91
N ALA A 173 6.37 3.93 -5.62
CA ALA A 173 6.18 3.28 -4.34
C ALA A 173 7.35 3.59 -3.38
N HIS A 174 7.04 3.65 -2.08
CA HIS A 174 8.04 3.63 -1.01
C HIS A 174 8.41 2.18 -0.73
N THR A 175 9.49 1.70 -1.32
CA THR A 175 9.85 0.29 -1.41
C THR A 175 10.01 -0.37 -0.04
N LEU A 176 9.21 -1.39 0.25
CA LEU A 176 9.21 -2.14 1.51
C LEU A 176 9.16 -1.26 2.77
N GLY A 177 8.47 -0.12 2.69
CA GLY A 177 8.33 0.80 3.81
C GLY A 177 9.49 1.78 3.99
N ASN A 178 10.43 1.80 3.05
CA ASN A 178 11.58 2.69 3.02
C ASN A 178 11.28 3.91 2.12
N PRO A 179 11.16 5.12 2.67
CA PRO A 179 10.89 6.30 1.87
C PRO A 179 11.97 6.58 0.81
N PHE A 180 11.57 6.78 -0.45
CA PHE A 180 12.45 7.41 -1.43
C PHE A 180 12.66 8.91 -1.08
N ASP A 181 13.60 9.59 -1.74
CA ASP A 181 13.77 11.03 -1.57
C ASP A 181 12.57 11.79 -2.16
N VAL A 182 11.49 11.77 -1.39
CA VAL A 182 10.22 12.39 -1.79
C VAL A 182 10.34 13.91 -1.90
N ALA A 183 11.26 14.53 -1.17
CA ALA A 183 11.47 15.97 -1.26
C ALA A 183 12.11 16.36 -2.60
N ALA A 184 13.11 15.61 -3.07
CA ALA A 184 13.72 15.81 -4.39
C ALA A 184 12.71 15.55 -5.51
N VAL A 185 11.94 14.44 -5.42
CA VAL A 185 10.89 14.11 -6.40
C VAL A 185 9.80 15.20 -6.42
N LYS A 186 9.35 15.67 -5.27
CA LYS A 186 8.36 16.76 -5.16
C LYS A 186 8.86 18.04 -5.81
N ALA A 187 10.10 18.45 -5.52
CA ALA A 187 10.71 19.62 -6.11
C ALA A 187 10.82 19.51 -7.65
N PHE A 188 11.18 18.32 -8.15
CA PHE A 188 11.18 18.03 -9.58
C PHE A 188 9.78 18.16 -10.19
N CYS A 189 8.75 17.56 -9.56
CA CYS A 189 7.37 17.67 -10.03
C CYS A 189 6.88 19.12 -10.07
N GLU A 190 7.20 19.93 -9.07
CA GLU A 190 6.84 21.34 -9.02
C GLU A 190 7.51 22.16 -10.16
N ARG A 191 8.80 21.92 -10.42
CA ARG A 191 9.50 22.61 -11.53
C ARG A 191 8.87 22.35 -12.90
N HIS A 192 8.41 21.12 -13.11
CA HIS A 192 7.86 20.70 -14.41
C HIS A 192 6.33 20.68 -14.47
N GLY A 193 5.64 21.09 -13.38
CA GLY A 193 4.18 21.13 -13.33
C GLY A 193 3.51 19.74 -13.37
N LEU A 194 4.20 18.70 -12.87
CA LEU A 194 3.76 17.31 -12.88
C LEU A 194 2.91 16.96 -11.65
N TRP A 195 2.05 15.97 -11.80
CA TRP A 195 1.40 15.31 -10.66
C TRP A 195 2.37 14.37 -9.96
N LEU A 196 2.28 14.27 -8.63
CA LEU A 196 2.97 13.26 -7.84
C LEU A 196 1.96 12.34 -7.17
N VAL A 197 2.04 11.05 -7.49
CA VAL A 197 1.31 9.97 -6.80
C VAL A 197 2.30 9.14 -5.99
N GLU A 198 2.06 9.03 -4.69
CA GLU A 198 2.83 8.20 -3.80
C GLU A 198 2.07 6.90 -3.53
N ASP A 199 2.58 5.77 -4.04
CA ASP A 199 2.12 4.45 -3.63
C ASP A 199 2.74 4.12 -2.26
N ASN A 200 1.94 4.33 -1.23
CA ASN A 200 2.32 4.15 0.17
C ASN A 200 1.81 2.81 0.76
N CYS A 201 1.48 1.83 -0.10
CA CYS A 201 0.93 0.55 0.31
C CYS A 201 1.85 -0.17 1.30
N ASP A 202 3.15 -0.18 1.04
CA ASP A 202 4.16 -0.80 1.90
C ASP A 202 4.70 0.13 3.00
N ALA A 203 4.25 1.39 3.09
CA ALA A 203 4.92 2.40 3.90
C ALA A 203 3.99 3.22 4.81
N LEU A 204 2.77 2.74 5.06
CA LEU A 204 1.86 3.46 5.95
C LEU A 204 2.50 3.67 7.34
N GLY A 205 2.54 4.93 7.78
CA GLY A 205 3.18 5.34 9.02
C GLY A 205 4.67 5.69 8.90
N ALA A 206 5.30 5.50 7.72
CA ALA A 206 6.63 6.01 7.46
C ALA A 206 6.63 7.54 7.33
N LYS A 207 7.79 8.15 7.62
CA LYS A 207 7.98 9.59 7.48
C LYS A 207 9.26 9.90 6.71
N PHE A 208 9.26 11.05 6.06
CA PHE A 208 10.45 11.68 5.49
C PHE A 208 10.53 13.11 6.00
N ALA A 209 11.66 13.50 6.59
CA ALA A 209 11.83 14.80 7.26
C ALA A 209 10.66 15.16 8.21
N GLY A 210 10.19 14.19 8.99
CA GLY A 210 9.12 14.34 9.98
C GLY A 210 7.69 14.38 9.43
N ARG A 211 7.48 14.37 8.10
CA ARG A 211 6.17 14.35 7.44
C ARG A 211 5.84 12.95 6.92
N PHE A 212 4.59 12.49 7.11
CA PHE A 212 4.15 11.17 6.63
C PHE A 212 4.33 11.03 5.12
N THR A 213 4.85 9.86 4.68
CA THR A 213 4.82 9.45 3.28
C THR A 213 3.38 9.28 2.78
N GLY A 214 3.17 9.43 1.48
CA GLY A 214 1.83 9.46 0.89
C GLY A 214 1.12 10.82 1.02
N THR A 215 1.72 11.78 1.74
CA THR A 215 1.14 13.12 1.93
C THR A 215 1.94 14.23 1.25
N TRP A 216 3.09 13.94 0.69
CA TRP A 216 3.95 14.90 -0.01
C TRP A 216 3.43 15.25 -1.41
N GLY A 217 2.88 14.23 -2.09
CA GLY A 217 2.34 14.35 -3.43
C GLY A 217 0.92 14.93 -3.48
N ASP A 218 0.34 14.84 -4.66
CA ASP A 218 -1.04 15.26 -4.90
C ASP A 218 -2.05 14.21 -4.46
N ILE A 219 -1.67 12.92 -4.57
CA ILE A 219 -2.47 11.76 -4.16
C ILE A 219 -1.54 10.73 -3.51
N GLY A 220 -1.95 10.20 -2.35
CA GLY A 220 -1.35 9.02 -1.74
C GLY A 220 -2.31 7.84 -1.78
N THR A 221 -1.76 6.62 -1.79
CA THR A 221 -2.52 5.38 -1.75
C THR A 221 -2.01 4.46 -0.64
N SER A 222 -2.88 3.60 -0.11
CA SER A 222 -2.51 2.57 0.86
C SER A 222 -3.26 1.28 0.61
N SER A 223 -2.69 0.18 1.08
CA SER A 223 -3.31 -1.15 1.07
C SER A 223 -3.51 -1.66 2.49
N PHE A 224 -4.62 -2.37 2.68
CA PHE A 224 -4.98 -3.01 3.94
C PHE A 224 -5.18 -4.52 3.78
N TYR A 225 -4.51 -5.11 2.78
CA TYR A 225 -4.34 -6.56 2.66
C TYR A 225 -3.60 -7.10 3.90
N PRO A 226 -3.85 -8.34 4.36
CA PRO A 226 -3.33 -8.86 5.65
C PRO A 226 -1.83 -8.75 5.88
N ALA A 227 -1.01 -8.64 4.84
CA ALA A 227 0.44 -8.51 4.97
C ALA A 227 0.90 -7.08 5.31
N HIS A 228 0.07 -6.06 5.04
CA HIS A 228 0.45 -4.65 5.19
C HIS A 228 0.46 -4.17 6.65
N HIS A 229 0.57 -2.87 6.86
CA HIS A 229 0.79 -2.26 8.17
C HIS A 229 -0.41 -2.36 9.10
N LEU A 230 -1.62 -2.32 8.54
CA LEU A 230 -2.87 -2.70 9.17
C LEU A 230 -3.70 -3.52 8.17
N THR A 231 -4.74 -4.21 8.63
CA THR A 231 -5.59 -4.99 7.73
C THR A 231 -7.08 -4.74 7.96
N THR A 232 -7.82 -4.77 6.85
CA THR A 232 -9.29 -4.81 6.83
C THR A 232 -9.80 -6.14 6.23
N GLY A 233 -8.91 -7.15 6.08
CA GLY A 233 -9.14 -8.35 5.29
C GLY A 233 -8.76 -8.10 3.82
N GLU A 234 -9.57 -7.37 3.10
CA GLU A 234 -9.25 -6.68 1.86
C GLU A 234 -9.60 -5.21 2.03
N GLY A 235 -8.81 -4.31 1.44
CA GLY A 235 -9.05 -2.87 1.50
C GLY A 235 -7.87 -2.06 1.01
N GLY A 236 -8.13 -0.77 0.79
CA GLY A 236 -7.14 0.24 0.45
C GLY A 236 -7.73 1.63 0.66
N ALA A 237 -6.91 2.65 0.49
CA ALA A 237 -7.37 4.03 0.56
C ALA A 237 -6.65 4.92 -0.44
N VAL A 238 -7.36 5.94 -0.90
CA VAL A 238 -6.82 7.10 -1.64
C VAL A 238 -7.00 8.32 -0.77
N TYR A 239 -5.96 9.12 -0.59
CA TYR A 239 -6.04 10.33 0.21
C TYR A 239 -5.36 11.52 -0.47
N THR A 240 -5.91 12.72 -0.22
CA THR A 240 -5.46 13.96 -0.84
C THR A 240 -5.94 15.19 -0.06
N ASP A 241 -5.15 16.25 -0.13
CA ASP A 241 -5.54 17.57 0.36
C ASP A 241 -6.31 18.40 -0.70
N ASN A 242 -6.33 17.95 -1.95
CA ASN A 242 -6.95 18.67 -3.04
C ASN A 242 -8.45 18.33 -3.17
N PRO A 243 -9.38 19.29 -2.90
CA PRO A 243 -10.81 19.01 -2.92
C PRO A 243 -11.33 18.63 -4.33
N LEU A 244 -10.70 19.09 -5.40
CA LEU A 244 -11.09 18.71 -6.77
C LEU A 244 -10.69 17.24 -7.03
N LEU A 245 -9.48 16.83 -6.67
CA LEU A 245 -9.05 15.43 -6.82
C LEU A 245 -9.93 14.51 -5.98
N ARG A 246 -10.27 14.89 -4.73
CA ARG A 246 -11.22 14.13 -3.89
C ARG A 246 -12.58 13.98 -4.59
N LYS A 247 -13.13 15.06 -5.14
CA LYS A 247 -14.42 15.01 -5.83
C LYS A 247 -14.40 14.07 -7.04
N ILE A 248 -13.35 14.15 -7.85
CA ILE A 248 -13.15 13.29 -9.02
C ILE A 248 -12.98 11.84 -8.59
N ALA A 249 -12.12 11.56 -7.61
CA ALA A 249 -11.90 10.22 -7.07
C ALA A 249 -13.20 9.60 -6.53
N LEU A 250 -13.99 10.36 -5.75
CA LEU A 250 -15.29 9.92 -5.25
C LEU A 250 -16.24 9.55 -6.39
N SER A 251 -16.31 10.38 -7.44
CA SER A 251 -17.12 10.10 -8.63
C SER A 251 -16.68 8.78 -9.29
N ILE A 252 -15.38 8.63 -9.56
CA ILE A 252 -14.84 7.44 -10.26
C ILE A 252 -14.98 6.19 -9.40
N ARG A 253 -14.77 6.28 -8.08
CA ARG A 253 -15.01 5.18 -7.13
C ARG A 253 -16.46 4.68 -7.19
N ASP A 254 -17.41 5.60 -7.36
CA ASP A 254 -18.85 5.37 -7.27
C ASP A 254 -19.51 5.47 -8.67
N TRP A 255 -19.11 4.60 -9.61
CA TRP A 255 -19.61 4.45 -10.99
C TRP A 255 -19.45 5.66 -11.92
N GLY A 256 -18.73 6.69 -11.53
CA GLY A 256 -18.60 7.94 -12.28
C GLY A 256 -19.74 8.92 -12.01
N ARG A 257 -20.51 8.74 -10.93
CA ARG A 257 -21.62 9.63 -10.55
C ARG A 257 -21.14 11.07 -10.32
N ASP A 258 -21.96 12.01 -10.76
CA ASP A 258 -21.80 13.43 -10.41
C ASP A 258 -22.29 13.74 -8.99
N CYS A 259 -23.33 13.03 -8.55
CA CYS A 259 -23.92 13.16 -7.23
C CYS A 259 -22.99 12.63 -6.14
N TRP A 260 -22.74 13.45 -5.11
CA TRP A 260 -21.90 13.12 -3.94
C TRP A 260 -22.71 12.77 -2.67
N CYS A 261 -24.03 12.59 -2.78
CA CYS A 261 -24.87 12.16 -1.66
C CYS A 261 -24.45 10.76 -1.20
N GLU A 262 -24.31 10.58 0.10
CA GLU A 262 -23.96 9.31 0.72
C GLU A 262 -24.98 8.21 0.40
N SER A 263 -24.54 6.95 0.49
CA SER A 263 -25.42 5.79 0.35
C SER A 263 -26.58 5.87 1.38
N GLY A 264 -27.80 5.58 0.92
CA GLY A 264 -28.99 5.64 1.77
C GLY A 264 -29.51 7.05 2.09
N ARG A 265 -28.83 8.12 1.64
CA ARG A 265 -29.27 9.51 1.83
C ARG A 265 -29.58 10.17 0.50
N ASP A 266 -30.77 10.74 0.38
CA ASP A 266 -31.19 11.43 -0.84
C ASP A 266 -31.20 12.93 -0.65
N ASN A 267 -30.88 13.64 -1.74
CA ASN A 267 -30.99 15.09 -1.86
C ASN A 267 -30.21 15.91 -0.80
N THR A 268 -29.17 15.33 -0.18
CA THR A 268 -28.28 16.09 0.72
C THR A 268 -27.49 17.16 -0.03
N CYS A 269 -27.38 17.06 -1.36
CA CYS A 269 -26.82 18.07 -2.25
C CYS A 269 -27.77 19.27 -2.49
N GLY A 270 -29.06 19.17 -2.14
CA GLY A 270 -30.09 20.21 -2.36
C GLY A 270 -30.43 20.47 -3.82
N CYS A 271 -29.98 19.64 -4.75
CA CYS A 271 -30.13 19.91 -6.18
C CYS A 271 -30.56 18.67 -7.01
N ARG A 272 -31.22 17.70 -6.36
CA ARG A 272 -31.58 16.43 -6.99
C ARG A 272 -32.34 16.59 -8.31
N PHE A 273 -33.30 17.54 -8.36
CA PHE A 273 -34.19 17.74 -9.52
C PHE A 273 -34.17 19.18 -10.06
N THR A 274 -33.19 20.01 -9.65
CA THR A 274 -33.24 21.45 -9.93
C THR A 274 -32.15 21.94 -10.88
N ARG A 275 -31.18 21.08 -11.24
CA ARG A 275 -30.05 21.46 -12.10
C ARG A 275 -30.19 20.92 -13.52
N GLN A 276 -29.59 21.62 -14.45
CA GLN A 276 -29.35 21.19 -15.84
C GLN A 276 -27.98 20.51 -15.91
N PHE A 277 -27.91 19.32 -16.51
CA PHE A 277 -26.68 18.56 -16.71
C PHE A 277 -26.51 18.23 -18.19
N GLY A 278 -25.60 18.92 -18.87
CA GLY A 278 -25.34 18.73 -20.30
C GLY A 278 -26.63 18.82 -21.12
N SER A 279 -26.91 17.84 -21.96
CA SER A 279 -28.13 17.74 -22.80
C SER A 279 -29.26 16.92 -22.16
N LEU A 280 -29.15 16.52 -20.88
CA LEU A 280 -30.21 15.82 -20.18
C LEU A 280 -31.45 16.70 -20.00
N PRO A 281 -32.67 16.14 -19.86
CA PRO A 281 -33.85 16.93 -19.57
C PRO A 281 -33.70 17.76 -18.29
N ILE A 282 -34.30 18.93 -18.25
CA ILE A 282 -34.34 19.77 -17.03
C ILE A 282 -34.99 18.98 -15.89
N GLY A 283 -34.36 19.01 -14.71
CA GLY A 283 -34.87 18.29 -13.54
C GLY A 283 -34.56 16.77 -13.57
N TYR A 284 -33.66 16.32 -14.44
CA TYR A 284 -33.20 14.93 -14.40
C TYR A 284 -32.58 14.59 -13.05
N ASP A 285 -32.88 13.40 -12.52
CA ASP A 285 -32.41 13.00 -11.20
C ASP A 285 -30.89 12.98 -11.12
N HIS A 286 -30.30 13.89 -10.33
CA HIS A 286 -28.86 14.04 -10.15
C HIS A 286 -28.14 12.74 -9.75
N LYS A 287 -28.86 11.83 -9.05
CA LYS A 287 -28.33 10.51 -8.66
C LYS A 287 -27.96 9.63 -9.85
N TYR A 288 -28.51 9.90 -11.01
CA TYR A 288 -28.28 9.15 -12.27
C TYR A 288 -27.53 9.99 -13.32
N VAL A 289 -26.88 11.06 -12.90
CA VAL A 289 -25.96 11.82 -13.74
C VAL A 289 -24.54 11.27 -13.56
N TYR A 290 -23.87 11.02 -14.67
CA TYR A 290 -22.51 10.48 -14.69
C TYR A 290 -21.57 11.46 -15.38
N SER A 291 -20.53 11.90 -14.64
CA SER A 291 -19.50 12.83 -15.16
C SER A 291 -18.23 12.11 -15.59
N HIS A 292 -18.11 10.83 -15.26
CA HIS A 292 -16.97 9.97 -15.61
C HIS A 292 -17.44 8.56 -15.99
N PHE A 293 -16.57 7.81 -16.68
CA PHE A 293 -16.65 6.35 -16.74
C PHE A 293 -15.93 5.81 -15.51
N GLY A 294 -16.68 5.48 -14.47
CA GLY A 294 -16.13 5.05 -13.19
C GLY A 294 -16.32 3.58 -12.92
N TYR A 295 -15.89 3.18 -11.74
CA TYR A 295 -15.91 1.82 -11.21
C TYR A 295 -16.86 1.70 -10.02
N ASN A 296 -17.02 0.51 -9.46
CA ASN A 296 -17.49 0.33 -8.09
C ASN A 296 -16.35 -0.23 -7.24
N LEU A 297 -15.58 0.66 -6.62
CA LEU A 297 -14.41 0.28 -5.82
C LEU A 297 -14.64 0.43 -4.31
N LYS A 298 -15.89 0.64 -3.88
CA LYS A 298 -16.21 0.76 -2.45
C LYS A 298 -15.88 -0.53 -1.70
N ALA A 299 -15.35 -0.37 -0.49
CA ALA A 299 -15.32 -1.42 0.50
C ALA A 299 -16.63 -1.42 1.33
N THR A 300 -16.87 -2.49 2.05
CA THR A 300 -18.03 -2.66 2.92
C THR A 300 -17.81 -2.09 4.32
N ASP A 301 -18.89 -1.80 5.06
CA ASP A 301 -18.79 -1.40 6.46
C ASP A 301 -18.16 -2.50 7.34
N LEU A 302 -18.35 -3.77 7.00
CA LEU A 302 -17.73 -4.89 7.70
C LEU A 302 -16.18 -4.82 7.66
N GLN A 303 -15.61 -4.43 6.52
CA GLN A 303 -14.17 -4.23 6.37
C GLN A 303 -13.69 -2.99 7.13
N ALA A 304 -14.43 -1.90 7.04
CA ALA A 304 -14.11 -0.66 7.72
C ALA A 304 -14.13 -0.80 9.25
N ALA A 305 -15.07 -1.57 9.79
CA ALA A 305 -15.19 -1.85 11.23
C ALA A 305 -13.92 -2.51 11.79
N ILE A 306 -13.33 -3.46 11.05
CA ILE A 306 -12.02 -4.03 11.39
C ILE A 306 -10.95 -2.94 11.33
N GLY A 307 -10.96 -2.12 10.28
CA GLY A 307 -10.01 -1.03 10.05
C GLY A 307 -9.96 -0.01 11.19
N CYS A 308 -11.11 0.35 11.76
CA CYS A 308 -11.18 1.28 12.90
C CYS A 308 -10.38 0.75 14.10
N ALA A 309 -10.52 -0.52 14.46
CA ALA A 309 -9.77 -1.12 15.56
C ALA A 309 -8.26 -1.28 15.24
N GLN A 310 -7.92 -1.57 14.00
CA GLN A 310 -6.53 -1.68 13.53
C GLN A 310 -5.81 -0.33 13.52
N LEU A 311 -6.51 0.73 13.12
CA LEU A 311 -5.93 2.07 13.02
C LEU A 311 -5.41 2.60 14.37
N GLU A 312 -6.12 2.29 15.47
CA GLU A 312 -5.68 2.64 16.82
C GLU A 312 -4.34 1.99 17.22
N LYS A 313 -4.04 0.81 16.63
CA LYS A 313 -2.81 0.06 16.92
C LYS A 313 -1.64 0.45 16.03
N LEU A 314 -1.90 1.16 14.93
CA LEU A 314 -0.91 1.46 13.90
C LEU A 314 0.39 2.10 14.44
N PRO A 315 0.37 3.09 15.37
CA PRO A 315 1.60 3.65 15.92
C PRO A 315 2.50 2.58 16.56
N SER A 316 1.92 1.69 17.37
CA SER A 316 2.66 0.60 18.03
C SER A 316 3.18 -0.44 17.01
N PHE A 317 2.45 -0.67 15.92
CA PHE A 317 2.90 -1.54 14.85
C PHE A 317 4.12 -0.99 14.12
N VAL A 318 4.16 0.32 13.86
CA VAL A 318 5.30 1.00 13.25
C VAL A 318 6.53 0.91 14.16
N GLU A 319 6.39 1.21 15.45
CA GLU A 319 7.47 1.09 16.44
C GLU A 319 8.04 -0.34 16.50
N ARG A 320 7.16 -1.35 16.51
CA ARG A 320 7.58 -2.75 16.54
C ARG A 320 8.31 -3.18 15.28
N ARG A 321 7.85 -2.75 14.09
CA ARG A 321 8.54 -2.99 12.82
C ARG A 321 9.94 -2.37 12.81
N GLN A 322 10.09 -1.16 13.32
CA GLN A 322 11.40 -0.51 13.45
C GLN A 322 12.33 -1.24 14.43
N ALA A 323 11.80 -1.73 15.55
CA ALA A 323 12.57 -2.53 16.50
C ALA A 323 13.02 -3.87 15.89
N ASN A 324 12.11 -4.56 15.21
CA ASN A 324 12.40 -5.83 14.53
C ASN A 324 13.47 -5.64 13.43
N TYR A 325 13.36 -4.57 12.63
CA TYR A 325 14.35 -4.25 11.61
C TYR A 325 15.73 -4.03 12.22
N ARG A 326 15.83 -3.20 13.27
CA ARG A 326 17.13 -2.96 13.94
C ARG A 326 17.76 -4.27 14.41
N ARG A 327 16.98 -5.15 15.08
CA ARG A 327 17.50 -6.43 15.58
C ARG A 327 18.03 -7.31 14.44
N LEU A 328 17.30 -7.48 13.33
CA LEU A 328 17.75 -8.25 12.17
C LEU A 328 18.98 -7.62 11.53
N ARG A 329 18.95 -6.31 11.27
CA ARG A 329 20.05 -5.57 10.65
C ARG A 329 21.33 -5.69 11.49
N ASP A 330 21.25 -5.41 12.78
CA ASP A 330 22.41 -5.44 13.68
C ASP A 330 22.99 -6.87 13.80
N GLY A 331 22.14 -7.89 13.74
CA GLY A 331 22.58 -9.28 13.73
C GLY A 331 23.23 -9.76 12.43
N LEU A 332 23.10 -9.00 11.33
CA LEU A 332 23.59 -9.41 9.99
C LEU A 332 24.57 -8.41 9.36
N ALA A 333 24.82 -7.26 9.97
CA ALA A 333 25.54 -6.14 9.38
C ALA A 333 27.04 -6.44 9.10
N ASP A 334 27.62 -7.42 9.77
CA ASP A 334 29.03 -7.83 9.62
C ASP A 334 29.23 -8.95 8.57
N LEU A 335 28.18 -9.39 7.90
CA LEU A 335 28.27 -10.42 6.87
C LEU A 335 28.62 -9.81 5.51
N PRO A 336 29.87 -10.00 5.00
CA PRO A 336 30.30 -9.38 3.74
C PRO A 336 29.58 -9.98 2.50
N GLN A 337 28.92 -11.12 2.67
CA GLN A 337 28.15 -11.77 1.60
C GLN A 337 26.80 -11.13 1.33
N LEU A 338 26.32 -10.24 2.22
CA LEU A 338 24.98 -9.66 2.15
C LEU A 338 25.02 -8.13 2.21
N HIS A 339 24.41 -7.49 1.26
CA HIS A 339 24.11 -6.05 1.30
C HIS A 339 22.69 -5.84 1.81
N LEU A 340 22.57 -5.25 2.98
CA LEU A 340 21.26 -4.98 3.60
C LEU A 340 20.72 -3.63 3.10
N MET A 341 19.39 -3.55 2.90
CA MET A 341 18.75 -2.29 2.51
C MET A 341 19.10 -1.16 3.49
N GLU A 342 19.46 -0.02 2.95
CA GLU A 342 19.76 1.20 3.66
C GLU A 342 18.60 2.20 3.57
N LYS A 343 18.56 3.16 4.47
CA LYS A 343 17.62 4.28 4.45
C LYS A 343 18.34 5.61 4.23
N LEU A 344 17.65 6.56 3.64
CA LEU A 344 18.14 7.93 3.59
C LEU A 344 18.18 8.57 5.00
N PRO A 345 19.09 9.53 5.27
CA PRO A 345 19.20 10.16 6.59
C PRO A 345 17.89 10.78 7.09
N ALA A 346 17.12 11.41 6.20
CA ALA A 346 15.84 12.04 6.54
C ALA A 346 14.67 11.06 6.64
N ALA A 347 14.86 9.78 6.28
CA ALA A 347 13.81 8.78 6.28
C ALA A 347 13.63 8.14 7.67
N GLU A 348 12.37 8.00 8.06
CA GLU A 348 11.89 7.24 9.22
C GLU A 348 10.98 6.12 8.69
N PRO A 349 11.55 4.96 8.28
CA PRO A 349 10.79 3.91 7.62
C PRO A 349 9.76 3.25 8.54
N SER A 350 8.66 2.83 7.93
CA SER A 350 7.72 1.86 8.48
C SER A 350 7.97 0.52 7.78
N TRP A 351 9.01 -0.18 8.19
CA TRP A 351 9.56 -1.32 7.46
C TRP A 351 8.53 -2.44 7.20
N PHE A 352 8.39 -2.83 5.95
CA PHE A 352 7.56 -3.96 5.55
C PHE A 352 8.33 -5.28 5.65
N GLY A 353 9.60 -5.28 5.23
CA GLY A 353 10.53 -6.38 5.27
C GLY A 353 11.99 -5.93 5.27
N LEU A 354 12.93 -6.82 5.57
CA LEU A 354 14.36 -6.61 5.41
C LEU A 354 14.79 -7.18 4.06
N LEU A 355 15.12 -6.31 3.10
CA LEU A 355 15.71 -6.68 1.83
C LEU A 355 17.20 -6.95 2.03
N MET A 356 17.67 -8.06 1.48
CA MET A 356 19.07 -8.48 1.45
C MET A 356 19.43 -8.80 0.00
N ARG A 357 20.51 -8.23 -0.50
CA ARG A 357 21.10 -8.58 -1.79
C ARG A 357 22.35 -9.41 -1.56
N VAL A 358 22.43 -10.56 -2.18
CA VAL A 358 23.62 -11.44 -2.13
C VAL A 358 24.72 -10.81 -2.96
N ASP A 359 25.93 -10.71 -2.38
CA ASP A 359 27.09 -10.22 -3.10
C ASP A 359 27.47 -11.21 -4.21
N PRO A 360 27.74 -10.77 -5.44
CA PRO A 360 28.16 -11.67 -6.53
C PRO A 360 29.40 -12.53 -6.22
N ALA A 361 30.26 -12.09 -5.30
CA ALA A 361 31.45 -12.83 -4.84
C ALA A 361 31.17 -13.76 -3.64
N ALA A 362 29.94 -13.84 -3.16
CA ALA A 362 29.57 -14.61 -1.94
C ALA A 362 29.85 -16.13 -2.05
N GLY A 363 29.91 -16.67 -3.28
CA GLY A 363 30.09 -18.09 -3.51
C GLY A 363 28.80 -18.92 -3.46
N PHE A 364 27.65 -18.26 -3.32
CA PHE A 364 26.29 -18.82 -3.39
C PHE A 364 25.35 -17.80 -4.04
N THR A 365 24.22 -18.29 -4.52
CA THR A 365 23.20 -17.44 -5.15
C THR A 365 22.10 -17.03 -4.17
N ARG A 366 21.30 -16.01 -4.54
CA ARG A 366 20.07 -15.65 -3.85
C ARG A 366 19.12 -16.85 -3.70
N ASN A 367 19.02 -17.69 -4.72
CA ASN A 367 18.18 -18.88 -4.68
C ASN A 367 18.66 -19.93 -3.65
N ASP A 368 19.97 -20.11 -3.53
CA ASP A 368 20.54 -21.04 -2.52
C ASP A 368 20.18 -20.57 -1.11
N LEU A 369 20.34 -19.26 -0.84
CA LEU A 369 19.93 -18.69 0.45
C LEU A 369 18.41 -18.82 0.68
N ALA A 370 17.59 -18.51 -0.33
CA ALA A 370 16.14 -18.63 -0.21
C ALA A 370 15.71 -20.07 0.09
N GLN A 371 16.24 -21.06 -0.64
CA GLN A 371 15.93 -22.47 -0.41
C GLN A 371 16.38 -22.94 0.98
N HIS A 372 17.55 -22.49 1.45
CA HIS A 372 18.00 -22.78 2.81
C HIS A 372 17.03 -22.23 3.85
N LEU A 373 16.61 -20.97 3.73
CA LEU A 373 15.69 -20.34 4.67
C LEU A 373 14.32 -21.04 4.67
N GLU A 374 13.77 -21.31 3.47
CA GLU A 374 12.47 -22.01 3.36
C GLU A 374 12.54 -23.45 3.93
N SER A 375 13.67 -24.16 3.76
CA SER A 375 13.86 -25.48 4.38
C SER A 375 13.94 -25.43 5.91
N HIS A 376 14.28 -24.27 6.48
CA HIS A 376 14.27 -23.97 7.91
C HIS A 376 12.97 -23.28 8.37
N LEU A 377 11.92 -23.36 7.55
CA LEU A 377 10.59 -22.80 7.82
C LEU A 377 10.56 -21.27 7.94
N ILE A 378 11.56 -20.56 7.38
CA ILE A 378 11.62 -19.10 7.30
C ILE A 378 11.17 -18.69 5.90
N GLN A 379 10.03 -18.03 5.81
CA GLN A 379 9.48 -17.59 4.53
C GLN A 379 10.27 -16.42 3.95
N THR A 380 10.53 -16.50 2.66
CA THR A 380 11.23 -15.47 1.86
C THR A 380 10.36 -14.96 0.73
N ARG A 381 10.68 -13.80 0.20
CA ARG A 381 10.02 -13.22 -1.00
C ARG A 381 11.05 -12.50 -1.86
N ASN A 382 10.78 -12.44 -3.16
CA ASN A 382 11.47 -11.53 -4.07
C ASN A 382 10.93 -10.10 -3.89
N LEU A 383 11.71 -9.11 -4.31
CA LEU A 383 11.22 -7.74 -4.33
C LEU A 383 10.26 -7.55 -5.50
N PHE A 384 8.98 -7.37 -5.23
CA PHE A 384 7.93 -7.10 -6.22
C PHE A 384 8.05 -7.96 -7.49
N ALA A 385 8.03 -7.31 -8.67
CA ALA A 385 8.28 -7.97 -9.95
C ALA A 385 9.79 -8.15 -10.26
N GLY A 386 10.71 -7.66 -9.41
CA GLY A 386 12.11 -7.55 -9.80
C GLY A 386 12.26 -6.54 -10.94
N ASN A 387 12.35 -7.02 -12.19
CA ASN A 387 12.22 -6.18 -13.38
C ASN A 387 10.95 -6.55 -14.14
N ILE A 388 9.95 -5.67 -14.11
CA ILE A 388 8.63 -5.95 -14.72
C ILE A 388 8.71 -6.13 -16.23
N LEU A 389 9.71 -5.56 -16.90
CA LEU A 389 9.93 -5.73 -18.34
C LEU A 389 10.25 -7.18 -18.74
N ARG A 390 10.70 -8.01 -17.77
CA ARG A 390 10.99 -9.42 -17.99
C ARG A 390 9.75 -10.32 -17.84
N HIS A 391 8.62 -9.76 -17.45
CA HIS A 391 7.40 -10.51 -17.24
C HIS A 391 6.55 -10.64 -18.51
N PRO A 392 5.84 -11.75 -18.67
CA PRO A 392 5.00 -12.00 -19.87
C PRO A 392 4.00 -10.89 -20.18
N CYS A 393 3.56 -10.12 -19.18
CA CYS A 393 2.63 -9.01 -19.41
C CYS A 393 3.22 -7.86 -20.23
N PHE A 394 4.54 -7.77 -20.38
CA PHE A 394 5.21 -6.79 -21.24
C PHE A 394 5.56 -7.31 -22.64
N GLU A 395 5.43 -8.62 -22.92
CA GLU A 395 5.80 -9.20 -24.23
C GLU A 395 5.01 -8.61 -25.40
N SER A 396 3.80 -8.14 -25.17
CA SER A 396 2.95 -7.51 -26.18
C SER A 396 3.14 -6.00 -26.31
N LEU A 397 3.98 -5.39 -25.48
CA LEU A 397 4.23 -3.96 -25.45
C LEU A 397 5.52 -3.62 -26.20
N GLN A 398 5.54 -2.47 -26.89
CA GLN A 398 6.65 -2.01 -27.69
C GLN A 398 7.36 -0.83 -27.03
N GLU A 399 8.68 -0.95 -26.83
CA GLU A 399 9.52 0.15 -26.37
C GLU A 399 9.50 1.33 -27.33
N GLY A 400 9.44 2.55 -26.79
CA GLY A 400 9.28 3.79 -27.54
C GLY A 400 7.85 4.11 -27.97
N VAL A 401 6.90 3.17 -27.80
CA VAL A 401 5.48 3.35 -28.11
C VAL A 401 4.61 3.20 -26.83
N ASP A 402 4.70 2.04 -26.19
CA ASP A 402 3.87 1.68 -25.04
C ASP A 402 4.60 1.91 -23.70
N TYR A 403 5.92 1.93 -23.70
CA TYR A 403 6.76 2.29 -22.57
C TYR A 403 8.10 2.84 -23.04
N ARG A 404 8.85 3.48 -22.15
CA ARG A 404 10.20 4.01 -22.41
C ARG A 404 11.13 3.68 -21.24
N VAL A 405 12.40 3.33 -21.56
CA VAL A 405 13.46 3.12 -20.57
C VAL A 405 14.43 4.29 -20.59
N VAL A 406 14.88 4.73 -19.43
CA VAL A 406 15.89 5.80 -19.26
C VAL A 406 17.25 5.19 -18.96
N GLY A 407 18.15 5.27 -19.92
CA GLY A 407 19.50 4.68 -19.79
C GLY A 407 19.47 3.15 -19.70
N THR A 408 20.12 2.59 -18.66
CA THR A 408 20.14 1.15 -18.36
C THR A 408 19.36 0.86 -17.08
N LEU A 409 18.96 -0.39 -16.87
CA LEU A 409 18.28 -0.87 -15.65
C LEU A 409 19.16 -1.89 -14.92
N GLU A 410 20.47 -1.63 -14.84
CA GLU A 410 21.44 -2.57 -14.27
C GLU A 410 21.20 -2.86 -12.80
N ASN A 411 20.84 -1.85 -12.01
CA ASN A 411 20.52 -2.01 -10.60
C ASN A 411 19.18 -2.77 -10.40
N THR A 412 18.19 -2.49 -11.24
CA THR A 412 16.93 -3.24 -11.28
C THR A 412 17.17 -4.73 -11.59
N GLU A 413 18.04 -5.04 -12.59
CA GLU A 413 18.42 -6.43 -12.90
C GLU A 413 19.18 -7.10 -11.74
N ALA A 414 20.10 -6.39 -11.07
CA ALA A 414 20.79 -6.90 -9.90
C ALA A 414 19.82 -7.22 -8.75
N ILE A 415 18.85 -6.34 -8.50
CA ILE A 415 17.80 -6.60 -7.51
C ILE A 415 16.99 -7.84 -7.88
N MET A 416 16.56 -7.97 -9.13
CA MET A 416 15.78 -9.11 -9.58
C MET A 416 16.55 -10.44 -9.40
N ASN A 417 17.85 -10.45 -9.71
CA ASN A 417 18.66 -11.66 -9.69
C ASN A 417 19.16 -12.01 -8.28
N ASP A 418 19.57 -11.01 -7.50
CA ASP A 418 20.39 -11.21 -6.31
C ASP A 418 19.69 -10.85 -5.00
N ALA A 419 18.49 -10.22 -5.04
CA ALA A 419 17.82 -9.78 -3.83
C ALA A 419 16.61 -10.66 -3.42
N LEU A 420 16.48 -10.87 -2.11
CA LEU A 420 15.31 -11.44 -1.45
C LEU A 420 15.02 -10.66 -0.17
N TRP A 421 13.81 -10.76 0.33
CA TRP A 421 13.49 -10.17 1.63
C TRP A 421 12.80 -11.16 2.58
N VAL A 422 12.99 -10.92 3.87
CA VAL A 422 12.33 -11.62 4.97
C VAL A 422 11.43 -10.68 5.73
N GLY A 423 10.35 -11.21 6.30
CA GLY A 423 9.38 -10.42 7.04
C GLY A 423 9.88 -9.94 8.38
N LEU A 424 9.20 -8.90 8.90
CA LEU A 424 9.47 -8.35 10.23
C LEU A 424 8.20 -7.74 10.85
N TYR A 425 7.04 -8.35 10.58
CA TYR A 425 5.73 -7.84 11.02
C TYR A 425 5.63 -7.78 12.57
N PRO A 426 4.69 -7.00 13.12
CA PRO A 426 4.62 -6.71 14.57
C PRO A 426 4.42 -7.92 15.47
N GLY A 427 3.88 -9.01 14.94
CA GLY A 427 3.66 -10.26 15.68
C GLY A 427 4.89 -11.15 15.85
N MET A 428 6.07 -10.73 15.35
CA MET A 428 7.32 -11.46 15.57
C MET A 428 7.87 -11.15 16.96
N ASP A 429 8.18 -12.21 17.71
CA ASP A 429 8.94 -12.14 18.96
C ASP A 429 10.45 -12.19 18.70
N GLU A 430 11.22 -11.92 19.74
CA GLU A 430 12.67 -11.91 19.66
C GLU A 430 13.24 -13.28 19.29
N ALA A 431 12.64 -14.39 19.79
CA ALA A 431 13.11 -15.73 19.50
C ALA A 431 13.03 -16.07 18.00
N ARG A 432 11.98 -15.58 17.30
CA ARG A 432 11.87 -15.73 15.84
C ARG A 432 12.93 -14.93 15.10
N LEU A 433 13.17 -13.69 15.53
CA LEU A 433 14.18 -12.82 14.91
C LEU A 433 15.59 -13.39 15.12
N ASP A 434 15.91 -13.86 16.33
CA ASP A 434 17.20 -14.49 16.63
C ASP A 434 17.42 -15.77 15.85
N TYR A 435 16.38 -16.59 15.68
CA TYR A 435 16.43 -17.78 14.85
C TYR A 435 16.71 -17.45 13.39
N MET A 436 16.08 -16.38 12.84
CA MET A 436 16.36 -15.91 11.48
C MET A 436 17.83 -15.48 11.35
N VAL A 437 18.32 -14.68 12.27
CA VAL A 437 19.73 -14.23 12.29
C VAL A 437 20.68 -15.42 12.34
N ALA A 438 20.46 -16.35 13.27
CA ALA A 438 21.30 -17.53 13.43
C ALA A 438 21.32 -18.41 12.16
N THR A 439 20.16 -18.63 11.54
CA THR A 439 20.04 -19.45 10.32
C THR A 439 20.75 -18.81 9.12
N ILE A 440 20.62 -17.49 8.94
CA ILE A 440 21.30 -16.77 7.86
C ILE A 440 22.82 -16.80 8.09
N ARG A 441 23.28 -16.54 9.30
CA ARG A 441 24.71 -16.57 9.65
C ARG A 441 25.34 -17.95 9.47
N ASP A 442 24.65 -19.02 9.90
CA ASP A 442 25.12 -20.40 9.71
C ASP A 442 25.32 -20.74 8.23
N PHE A 443 24.37 -20.32 7.39
CA PHE A 443 24.47 -20.53 5.94
C PHE A 443 25.65 -19.77 5.34
N CYS A 444 25.79 -18.48 5.61
CA CYS A 444 26.89 -17.65 5.10
C CYS A 444 28.26 -18.14 5.59
N GLY A 445 28.35 -18.62 6.85
CA GLY A 445 29.60 -19.16 7.41
C GLY A 445 30.05 -20.48 6.74
N LYS A 446 29.11 -21.36 6.45
CA LYS A 446 29.41 -22.65 5.76
C LYS A 446 29.81 -22.44 4.30
N ALA A 447 29.12 -21.54 3.59
CA ALA A 447 29.44 -21.23 2.20
C ALA A 447 30.82 -20.55 2.05
N GLY A 448 31.24 -19.74 3.03
CA GLY A 448 32.58 -19.12 3.06
C GLY A 448 33.72 -20.11 3.39
N SER A 449 33.41 -21.26 4.00
CA SER A 449 34.40 -22.29 4.39
C SER A 449 34.64 -23.36 3.31
N ALA A 450 33.82 -23.36 2.25
CA ALA A 450 33.92 -24.35 1.15
C ALA A 450 34.84 -23.90 0.01
N LYS A 451 35.53 -22.77 0.15
CA LYS A 451 36.62 -22.27 -0.70
C LYS A 451 37.97 -22.45 0.02
#